data_3cd3b2c74077a54243949a08fcdbc70a
#
_entry.id   3cd3b2c74077a54243949a08fcdbc70a
#
_cell.length_a   1.000
_cell.length_b   1.000
_cell.length_c   1.000
_cell.angle_alpha   90.00
_cell.angle_beta   90.00
_cell.angle_gamma   90.00
#
_symmetry.space_group_name_H-M   'P 1'
#
loop_
_entity.id
_entity.type
_entity.pdbx_description
1 polymer ?
#
loop_
_entity_poly.entity_id
_entity_poly.type
_entity_poly.pdbx_seq_one_letter_code
_entity_poly.pdbx_strand_id
1 'polypeptide(L)'
;MRLVAVGGSDAGISAALRARELDPTSDVTVVVADAYPNFSICGIPYYISGEVPHWRDLAHRTCADLEATGMRLRLDTTATSIDVAGQRVAVRDPHGISGWLEYDELVVGTGALPVRPPISGLDQLGPDDGVHLLHSMGDTFALTRTLDTMHPSTALIVGAGYVGLEMAEGLTTRGLQVTQVEMLPEVLPTVDPALGALIHAELSKHAVEVHTRSTVTAITRAPGRRAPLHVDGTGPDNQLLGWDVDLVLVVVGVRPDTDLLVAAGAKTGPRGAVVVDQAMATQLPHIWAAGDCVATHHQLLGLTYLPLGTTAHKQGRVAGENAIRRTGDLARFGGSLGTQVVKVFDLVAARTGLRDDEATAGGYTPITTQSEPDDHKAYYPGASPITIRITGDSTSGQLLGAQLVGARHTETAKRVDIYATALHHAMTVDQLSDLDLSYTPPFGSPWDAVQAAAQAWVRERCLADKPARLRHGIRT
;
A
#
# COMPACT_ATOMS: atom_id res chain seq x y z
N MET A 1 2.70 -5.79 -34.15
CA MET A 1 1.70 -6.26 -33.18
C MET A 1 1.07 -5.04 -32.51
N ARG A 2 -0.26 -5.07 -32.28
CA ARG A 2 -1.00 -4.00 -31.59
C ARG A 2 -1.20 -4.41 -30.14
N LEU A 3 -0.60 -3.69 -29.21
CA LEU A 3 -0.83 -3.84 -27.79
C LEU A 3 -1.64 -2.64 -27.28
N VAL A 4 -2.78 -2.91 -26.66
CA VAL A 4 -3.52 -1.89 -25.91
C VAL A 4 -3.30 -2.13 -24.42
N ALA A 5 -2.89 -1.11 -23.69
CA ALA A 5 -2.84 -1.12 -22.23
C ALA A 5 -3.91 -0.16 -21.68
N VAL A 6 -4.76 -0.65 -20.77
CA VAL A 6 -5.77 0.17 -20.09
C VAL A 6 -5.29 0.44 -18.67
N GLY A 7 -5.08 1.71 -18.34
CA GLY A 7 -4.59 2.18 -17.04
C GLY A 7 -3.31 2.98 -17.16
N GLY A 8 -3.31 4.18 -16.63
CA GLY A 8 -2.23 5.17 -16.70
C GLY A 8 -1.25 5.16 -15.52
N SER A 9 -1.42 4.27 -14.54
CA SER A 9 -0.55 4.15 -13.38
C SER A 9 0.46 3.00 -13.54
N ASP A 10 0.95 2.48 -12.44
CA ASP A 10 2.10 1.57 -12.33
C ASP A 10 2.00 0.35 -13.25
N ALA A 11 0.88 -0.37 -13.25
CA ALA A 11 0.75 -1.63 -13.98
C ALA A 11 0.68 -1.43 -15.50
N GLY A 12 -0.22 -0.57 -15.97
CA GLY A 12 -0.42 -0.34 -17.41
C GLY A 12 0.79 0.30 -18.06
N ILE A 13 1.39 1.31 -17.43
CA ILE A 13 2.61 1.97 -17.93
C ILE A 13 3.81 1.00 -17.90
N SER A 14 3.99 0.21 -16.84
CA SER A 14 5.08 -0.78 -16.78
C SER A 14 4.93 -1.84 -17.87
N ALA A 15 3.70 -2.26 -18.18
CA ALA A 15 3.44 -3.19 -19.27
C ALA A 15 3.78 -2.58 -20.64
N ALA A 16 3.34 -1.35 -20.89
CA ALA A 16 3.63 -0.64 -22.14
C ALA A 16 5.13 -0.40 -22.35
N LEU A 17 5.84 0.05 -21.28
CA LEU A 17 7.29 0.24 -21.32
C LEU A 17 8.03 -1.07 -21.60
N ARG A 18 7.63 -2.16 -20.93
CA ARG A 18 8.27 -3.47 -21.15
C ARG A 18 8.03 -4.01 -22.55
N ALA A 19 6.83 -3.80 -23.08
CA ALA A 19 6.51 -4.19 -24.46
C ALA A 19 7.41 -3.45 -25.46
N ARG A 20 7.56 -2.13 -25.32
CA ARG A 20 8.44 -1.31 -26.16
C ARG A 20 9.92 -1.65 -26.01
N GLU A 21 10.36 -2.00 -24.80
CA GLU A 21 11.73 -2.46 -24.53
C GLU A 21 12.06 -3.74 -25.32
N LEU A 22 11.12 -4.70 -25.37
CA LEU A 22 11.34 -6.01 -26.01
C LEU A 22 11.08 -6.00 -27.50
N ASP A 23 10.10 -5.24 -27.96
CA ASP A 23 9.77 -5.09 -29.38
C ASP A 23 9.53 -3.62 -29.73
N PRO A 24 10.58 -2.89 -30.13
CA PRO A 24 10.46 -1.49 -30.57
C PRO A 24 9.58 -1.29 -31.81
N THR A 25 9.19 -2.35 -32.53
CA THR A 25 8.31 -2.27 -33.70
C THR A 25 6.84 -2.44 -33.35
N SER A 26 6.52 -2.84 -32.12
CA SER A 26 5.14 -3.02 -31.65
C SER A 26 4.40 -1.67 -31.60
N ASP A 27 3.13 -1.69 -31.98
CA ASP A 27 2.22 -0.58 -31.91
C ASP A 27 1.54 -0.59 -30.52
N VAL A 28 2.03 0.24 -29.59
CA VAL A 28 1.57 0.28 -28.21
C VAL A 28 0.73 1.52 -27.98
N THR A 29 -0.52 1.32 -27.55
CA THR A 29 -1.44 2.40 -27.13
C THR A 29 -1.82 2.23 -25.67
N VAL A 30 -1.68 3.30 -24.87
CA VAL A 30 -2.10 3.34 -23.48
C VAL A 30 -3.34 4.21 -23.34
N VAL A 31 -4.40 3.66 -22.76
CA VAL A 31 -5.67 4.37 -22.47
C VAL A 31 -5.64 4.82 -21.01
N VAL A 32 -5.73 6.11 -20.77
CA VAL A 32 -5.62 6.74 -19.46
C VAL A 32 -6.89 7.55 -19.21
N ALA A 33 -7.59 7.25 -18.10
CA ALA A 33 -8.88 7.86 -17.79
C ALA A 33 -8.79 9.35 -17.40
N ASP A 34 -7.59 9.83 -17.07
CA ASP A 34 -7.31 11.21 -16.74
C ASP A 34 -6.14 11.78 -17.58
N ALA A 35 -5.66 12.98 -17.24
CA ALA A 35 -4.55 13.64 -17.94
C ALA A 35 -3.17 13.37 -17.28
N TYR A 36 -3.09 12.46 -16.30
CA TYR A 36 -1.94 12.35 -15.38
C TYR A 36 -1.33 10.94 -15.38
N PRO A 37 -0.75 10.47 -16.51
CA PRO A 37 -0.13 9.15 -16.56
C PRO A 37 1.17 9.12 -15.75
N ASN A 38 1.43 7.96 -15.12
CA ASN A 38 2.67 7.64 -14.41
C ASN A 38 3.02 8.56 -13.23
N PHE A 39 2.00 9.05 -12.51
CA PHE A 39 2.19 9.80 -11.28
C PHE A 39 2.30 8.86 -10.07
N SER A 40 3.17 9.23 -9.13
CA SER A 40 3.31 8.57 -7.82
C SER A 40 2.14 8.92 -6.91
N ILE A 41 1.16 8.04 -6.80
CA ILE A 41 0.03 8.22 -5.87
C ILE A 41 0.52 8.21 -4.41
N CYS A 42 1.53 7.39 -4.09
CA CYS A 42 2.18 7.39 -2.78
C CYS A 42 2.90 8.70 -2.44
N GLY A 43 3.19 9.55 -3.42
CA GLY A 43 3.78 10.88 -3.22
C GLY A 43 2.78 11.97 -2.84
N ILE A 44 1.48 11.72 -2.97
CA ILE A 44 0.42 12.70 -2.72
C ILE A 44 0.47 13.30 -1.31
N PRO A 45 0.58 12.52 -0.22
CA PRO A 45 0.68 13.09 1.13
C PRO A 45 1.85 14.06 1.29
N TYR A 46 2.99 13.77 0.68
CA TYR A 46 4.19 14.62 0.73
C TYR A 46 4.06 15.89 -0.11
N TYR A 47 3.28 15.86 -1.18
CA TYR A 47 2.88 17.07 -1.89
C TYR A 47 1.89 17.91 -1.07
N ILE A 48 0.90 17.28 -0.46
CA ILE A 48 -0.07 17.97 0.40
C ILE A 48 0.64 18.60 1.61
N SER A 49 1.62 17.93 2.23
CA SER A 49 2.41 18.49 3.35
C SER A 49 3.28 19.67 2.92
N GLY A 50 3.63 19.78 1.64
CA GLY A 50 4.59 20.75 1.10
C GLY A 50 6.04 20.26 1.10
N GLU A 51 6.34 19.02 1.54
CA GLU A 51 7.67 18.43 1.42
C GLU A 51 8.07 18.26 -0.06
N VAL A 52 7.10 17.95 -0.93
CA VAL A 52 7.26 18.02 -2.39
C VAL A 52 6.59 19.31 -2.87
N PRO A 53 7.36 20.31 -3.36
CA PRO A 53 6.82 21.65 -3.62
C PRO A 53 5.88 21.71 -4.82
N HIS A 54 6.06 20.84 -5.83
CA HIS A 54 5.27 20.87 -7.05
C HIS A 54 4.68 19.50 -7.37
N TRP A 55 3.38 19.45 -7.66
CA TRP A 55 2.71 18.20 -8.00
C TRP A 55 3.29 17.50 -9.24
N ARG A 56 3.93 18.25 -10.16
CA ARG A 56 4.61 17.70 -11.33
C ARG A 56 5.82 16.84 -10.96
N ASP A 57 6.42 17.09 -9.80
CA ASP A 57 7.56 16.30 -9.31
C ASP A 57 7.13 14.89 -8.85
N LEU A 58 5.83 14.65 -8.73
CA LEU A 58 5.26 13.32 -8.49
C LEU A 58 5.27 12.44 -9.74
N ALA A 59 5.52 12.98 -10.93
CA ALA A 59 5.58 12.18 -12.16
C ALA A 59 6.87 11.35 -12.19
N HIS A 60 6.73 10.03 -12.30
CA HIS A 60 7.89 9.17 -12.57
C HIS A 60 8.46 9.41 -13.97
N ARG A 61 7.58 9.70 -14.95
CA ARG A 61 7.89 10.09 -16.32
C ARG A 61 6.84 11.08 -16.80
N THR A 62 7.26 12.05 -17.59
CA THR A 62 6.33 12.96 -18.26
C THR A 62 5.65 12.26 -19.45
N CYS A 63 4.56 12.84 -19.95
CA CYS A 63 3.94 12.37 -21.20
C CYS A 63 4.97 12.32 -22.36
N ALA A 64 5.81 13.35 -22.48
CA ALA A 64 6.85 13.40 -23.51
C ALA A 64 7.88 12.27 -23.36
N ASP A 65 8.29 11.91 -22.14
CA ASP A 65 9.19 10.79 -21.90
C ASP A 65 8.55 9.46 -22.31
N LEU A 66 7.27 9.28 -22.01
CA LEU A 66 6.51 8.08 -22.37
C LEU A 66 6.37 7.98 -23.90
N GLU A 67 5.95 9.06 -24.57
CA GLU A 67 5.81 9.13 -26.03
C GLU A 67 7.14 8.95 -26.76
N ALA A 68 8.25 9.44 -26.20
CA ALA A 68 9.60 9.23 -26.73
C ALA A 68 10.00 7.75 -26.80
N THR A 69 9.38 6.87 -26.00
CA THR A 69 9.56 5.41 -26.12
C THR A 69 8.84 4.82 -27.34
N GLY A 70 8.00 5.62 -28.01
CA GLY A 70 7.20 5.22 -29.16
C GLY A 70 5.83 4.64 -28.82
N MET A 71 5.36 4.76 -27.55
CA MET A 71 3.95 4.47 -27.22
C MET A 71 3.07 5.68 -27.54
N ARG A 72 1.79 5.41 -27.79
CA ARG A 72 0.76 6.45 -27.93
C ARG A 72 -0.06 6.55 -26.66
N LEU A 73 -0.24 7.75 -26.14
CA LEU A 73 -1.10 8.01 -24.98
C LEU A 73 -2.49 8.51 -25.45
N ARG A 74 -3.53 7.91 -24.91
CA ARG A 74 -4.91 8.36 -25.01
C ARG A 74 -5.35 8.85 -23.64
N LEU A 75 -5.04 10.12 -23.36
CA LEU A 75 -5.39 10.78 -22.09
C LEU A 75 -6.88 11.14 -22.07
N ASP A 76 -7.41 11.36 -20.87
CA ASP A 76 -8.82 11.69 -20.62
C ASP A 76 -9.79 10.73 -21.35
N THR A 77 -9.37 9.47 -21.50
CA THR A 77 -10.07 8.48 -22.30
C THR A 77 -10.39 7.26 -21.43
N THR A 78 -11.66 6.95 -21.27
CA THR A 78 -12.12 5.82 -20.44
C THR A 78 -12.43 4.61 -21.31
N ALA A 79 -11.86 3.45 -20.96
CA ALA A 79 -12.28 2.16 -21.52
C ALA A 79 -13.64 1.77 -20.92
N THR A 80 -14.62 1.43 -21.76
CA THR A 80 -16.00 1.21 -21.32
C THR A 80 -16.51 -0.21 -21.48
N SER A 81 -15.96 -0.99 -22.43
CA SER A 81 -16.27 -2.42 -22.60
C SER A 81 -15.19 -3.12 -23.40
N ILE A 82 -15.12 -4.45 -23.28
CA ILE A 82 -14.20 -5.31 -24.05
C ILE A 82 -15.05 -6.29 -24.86
N ASP A 83 -14.87 -6.27 -26.19
CA ASP A 83 -15.37 -7.30 -27.09
C ASP A 83 -14.26 -8.33 -27.29
N VAL A 84 -14.30 -9.40 -26.49
CA VAL A 84 -13.27 -10.44 -26.47
C VAL A 84 -13.19 -11.16 -27.83
N ALA A 85 -14.33 -11.47 -28.43
CA ALA A 85 -14.40 -12.19 -29.71
C ALA A 85 -13.92 -11.31 -30.88
N GLY A 86 -14.24 -10.01 -30.85
CA GLY A 86 -13.80 -9.05 -31.87
C GLY A 86 -12.41 -8.47 -31.60
N GLN A 87 -11.73 -8.85 -30.49
CA GLN A 87 -10.43 -8.35 -30.07
C GLN A 87 -10.35 -6.81 -30.13
N ARG A 88 -11.28 -6.13 -29.46
CA ARG A 88 -11.35 -4.68 -29.43
C ARG A 88 -11.89 -4.18 -28.08
N VAL A 89 -11.43 -3.02 -27.67
CA VAL A 89 -11.89 -2.31 -26.49
C VAL A 89 -12.60 -1.02 -26.89
N ALA A 90 -13.80 -0.80 -26.36
CA ALA A 90 -14.53 0.44 -26.54
C ALA A 90 -13.95 1.50 -25.61
N VAL A 91 -13.75 2.69 -26.17
CA VAL A 91 -13.24 3.85 -25.43
C VAL A 91 -14.16 5.04 -25.63
N ARG A 92 -14.21 5.92 -24.63
CA ARG A 92 -14.93 7.18 -24.65
C ARG A 92 -13.96 8.31 -24.32
N ASP A 93 -13.89 9.29 -25.21
CA ASP A 93 -13.04 10.47 -25.04
C ASP A 93 -13.71 11.52 -24.12
N PRO A 94 -13.02 12.65 -23.77
CA PRO A 94 -13.56 13.68 -22.91
C PRO A 94 -14.76 14.45 -23.52
N HIS A 95 -14.97 14.34 -24.83
CA HIS A 95 -16.11 14.93 -25.54
C HIS A 95 -17.31 13.99 -25.61
N GLY A 96 -17.21 12.79 -25.01
CA GLY A 96 -18.24 11.76 -25.04
C GLY A 96 -18.29 10.95 -26.34
N ILE A 97 -17.33 11.16 -27.26
CA ILE A 97 -17.24 10.40 -28.51
C ILE A 97 -16.72 9.02 -28.21
N SER A 98 -17.50 8.00 -28.57
CA SER A 98 -17.12 6.59 -28.42
C SER A 98 -16.45 6.05 -29.66
N GLY A 99 -15.45 5.20 -29.48
CA GLY A 99 -14.73 4.51 -30.54
C GLY A 99 -14.25 3.14 -30.10
N TRP A 100 -13.71 2.38 -31.05
CA TRP A 100 -13.11 1.07 -30.79
C TRP A 100 -11.60 1.12 -31.06
N LEU A 101 -10.81 0.53 -30.18
CA LEU A 101 -9.41 0.22 -30.38
C LEU A 101 -9.26 -1.28 -30.57
N GLU A 102 -8.78 -1.70 -31.73
CA GLU A 102 -8.44 -3.08 -32.00
C GLU A 102 -7.11 -3.46 -31.36
N TYR A 103 -7.00 -4.66 -30.83
CA TYR A 103 -5.77 -5.19 -30.23
C TYR A 103 -5.45 -6.60 -30.70
N ASP A 104 -4.19 -6.94 -30.75
CA ASP A 104 -3.74 -8.32 -30.83
C ASP A 104 -3.56 -8.90 -29.42
N GLU A 105 -3.14 -8.05 -28.45
CA GLU A 105 -3.06 -8.35 -27.01
C GLU A 105 -3.53 -7.13 -26.21
N LEU A 106 -4.25 -7.39 -25.11
CA LEU A 106 -4.76 -6.38 -24.19
C LEU A 106 -4.18 -6.58 -22.79
N VAL A 107 -3.64 -5.53 -22.18
CA VAL A 107 -3.25 -5.52 -20.77
C VAL A 107 -4.20 -4.59 -20.01
N VAL A 108 -4.85 -5.08 -18.96
CA VAL A 108 -5.76 -4.30 -18.13
C VAL A 108 -5.13 -4.06 -16.76
N GLY A 109 -4.92 -2.79 -16.43
CA GLY A 109 -4.38 -2.31 -15.16
C GLY A 109 -5.23 -1.15 -14.63
N THR A 110 -6.53 -1.38 -14.46
CA THR A 110 -7.50 -0.37 -13.99
C THR A 110 -7.29 0.05 -12.54
N GLY A 111 -6.50 -0.72 -11.77
CA GLY A 111 -6.14 -0.36 -10.41
C GLY A 111 -7.26 -0.62 -9.40
N ALA A 112 -7.46 0.32 -8.50
CA ALA A 112 -8.43 0.23 -7.42
C ALA A 112 -9.20 1.54 -7.27
N LEU A 113 -10.33 1.49 -6.58
CA LEU A 113 -11.16 2.63 -6.24
C LEU A 113 -11.21 2.80 -4.71
N PRO A 114 -11.29 4.02 -4.20
CA PRO A 114 -11.46 4.26 -2.77
C PRO A 114 -12.76 3.62 -2.28
N VAL A 115 -12.70 3.01 -1.11
CA VAL A 115 -13.89 2.49 -0.44
C VAL A 115 -14.73 3.68 0.04
N ARG A 116 -16.02 3.65 -0.28
CA ARG A 116 -17.03 4.53 0.31
C ARG A 116 -17.74 3.78 1.43
N PRO A 117 -17.42 4.04 2.70
CA PRO A 117 -18.11 3.40 3.82
C PRO A 117 -19.56 3.89 3.92
N PRO A 118 -20.45 3.15 4.58
CA PRO A 118 -21.86 3.53 4.73
C PRO A 118 -22.03 4.63 5.78
N ILE A 119 -21.42 5.78 5.56
CA ILE A 119 -21.54 6.98 6.37
C ILE A 119 -22.68 7.83 5.80
N SER A 120 -23.69 8.13 6.63
CA SER A 120 -24.80 8.98 6.21
C SER A 120 -24.27 10.35 5.76
N GLY A 121 -24.75 10.86 4.63
CA GLY A 121 -24.32 12.14 4.06
C GLY A 121 -23.12 12.07 3.13
N LEU A 122 -22.30 11.01 3.17
CA LEU A 122 -21.08 10.89 2.35
C LEU A 122 -21.38 10.93 0.83
N ASP A 123 -22.52 10.41 0.39
CA ASP A 123 -22.90 10.42 -1.04
C ASP A 123 -23.49 11.77 -1.51
N GLN A 124 -23.86 12.65 -0.57
CA GLN A 124 -24.47 13.94 -0.85
C GLN A 124 -23.50 15.11 -0.68
N LEU A 125 -22.39 14.88 0.01
CA LEU A 125 -21.35 15.87 0.28
C LEU A 125 -20.10 15.52 -0.56
N GLY A 126 -19.40 16.57 -0.96
CA GLY A 126 -18.23 16.44 -1.81
C GLY A 126 -17.16 17.50 -1.53
N PRO A 127 -16.18 17.65 -2.43
CA PRO A 127 -15.07 18.59 -2.26
C PRO A 127 -15.51 20.04 -2.01
N ASP A 128 -16.60 20.48 -2.63
CA ASP A 128 -17.14 21.84 -2.44
C ASP A 128 -17.73 22.04 -1.04
N ASP A 129 -18.01 20.95 -0.33
CA ASP A 129 -18.48 20.96 1.06
C ASP A 129 -17.33 20.71 2.07
N GLY A 130 -16.10 20.47 1.59
CA GLY A 130 -14.96 20.08 2.42
C GLY A 130 -14.91 18.59 2.76
N VAL A 131 -15.63 17.73 2.03
CA VAL A 131 -15.62 16.27 2.22
C VAL A 131 -14.89 15.60 1.07
N HIS A 132 -13.80 14.87 1.38
CA HIS A 132 -12.88 14.32 0.40
C HIS A 132 -12.65 12.82 0.57
N LEU A 133 -12.46 12.14 -0.56
CA LEU A 133 -11.70 10.90 -0.68
C LEU A 133 -10.34 11.25 -1.27
N LEU A 134 -9.35 10.35 -1.18
CA LEU A 134 -8.02 10.60 -1.73
C LEU A 134 -7.46 9.32 -2.34
N HIS A 135 -7.36 9.31 -3.68
CA HIS A 135 -6.81 8.18 -4.42
C HIS A 135 -6.21 8.57 -5.78
N SER A 136 -6.56 9.73 -6.31
CA SER A 136 -6.15 10.16 -7.65
C SER A 136 -5.55 11.56 -7.65
N MET A 137 -4.94 11.96 -8.78
CA MET A 137 -4.50 13.35 -8.96
C MET A 137 -5.68 14.32 -8.96
N GLY A 138 -6.84 13.90 -9.49
CA GLY A 138 -8.07 14.68 -9.42
C GLY A 138 -8.51 14.98 -7.99
N ASP A 139 -8.51 13.96 -7.12
CA ASP A 139 -8.80 14.12 -5.69
C ASP A 139 -7.78 15.05 -5.02
N THR A 140 -6.50 14.90 -5.38
CA THR A 140 -5.40 15.74 -4.87
C THR A 140 -5.64 17.21 -5.18
N PHE A 141 -6.01 17.53 -6.42
CA PHE A 141 -6.30 18.91 -6.82
C PHE A 141 -7.57 19.46 -6.16
N ALA A 142 -8.58 18.62 -5.97
CA ALA A 142 -9.78 19.00 -5.24
C ALA A 142 -9.47 19.34 -3.78
N LEU A 143 -8.69 18.48 -3.10
CA LEU A 143 -8.26 18.70 -1.72
C LEU A 143 -7.38 19.96 -1.60
N THR A 144 -6.39 20.12 -2.49
CA THR A 144 -5.51 21.32 -2.50
C THR A 144 -6.33 22.58 -2.68
N ARG A 145 -7.31 22.59 -3.59
CA ARG A 145 -8.20 23.74 -3.79
C ARG A 145 -8.97 24.06 -2.51
N THR A 146 -9.52 23.06 -1.82
CA THR A 146 -10.21 23.27 -0.54
C THR A 146 -9.27 23.87 0.50
N LEU A 147 -8.06 23.35 0.65
CA LEU A 147 -7.04 23.87 1.56
C LEU A 147 -6.70 25.35 1.24
N ASP A 148 -6.58 25.70 -0.03
CA ASP A 148 -6.17 27.04 -0.48
C ASP A 148 -7.32 28.06 -0.51
N THR A 149 -8.58 27.64 -0.65
CA THR A 149 -9.72 28.56 -0.75
C THR A 149 -10.55 28.67 0.52
N MET A 150 -10.72 27.58 1.26
CA MET A 150 -11.48 27.55 2.51
C MET A 150 -10.64 27.85 3.73
N HIS A 151 -9.30 27.68 3.63
CA HIS A 151 -8.35 27.86 4.73
C HIS A 151 -8.81 27.13 6.01
N PRO A 152 -9.08 25.82 5.94
CA PRO A 152 -9.57 25.05 7.08
C PRO A 152 -8.57 25.11 8.24
N SER A 153 -9.08 25.18 9.47
CA SER A 153 -8.29 25.12 10.71
C SER A 153 -8.36 23.76 11.39
N THR A 154 -9.41 22.97 11.07
CA THR A 154 -9.66 21.67 11.65
C THR A 154 -9.95 20.63 10.57
N ALA A 155 -9.43 19.41 10.77
CA ALA A 155 -9.70 18.28 9.88
C ALA A 155 -10.01 17.02 10.67
N LEU A 156 -10.97 16.23 10.18
CA LEU A 156 -11.22 14.87 10.67
C LEU A 156 -10.86 13.88 9.59
N ILE A 157 -9.98 12.92 9.93
CA ILE A 157 -9.56 11.82 9.05
C ILE A 157 -10.27 10.54 9.50
N VAL A 158 -11.01 9.91 8.60
CA VAL A 158 -11.64 8.61 8.83
C VAL A 158 -10.73 7.52 8.28
N GLY A 159 -10.17 6.70 9.17
CA GLY A 159 -9.21 5.63 8.88
C GLY A 159 -7.79 5.99 9.29
N ALA A 160 -7.10 5.04 9.92
CA ALA A 160 -5.71 5.16 10.37
C ALA A 160 -4.80 4.08 9.75
N GLY A 161 -5.04 3.75 8.47
CA GLY A 161 -4.11 3.01 7.63
C GLY A 161 -2.99 3.93 7.10
N TYR A 162 -2.17 3.44 6.15
CA TYR A 162 -1.03 4.17 5.58
C TYR A 162 -1.38 5.60 5.16
N VAL A 163 -2.33 5.74 4.24
CA VAL A 163 -2.74 7.06 3.72
C VAL A 163 -3.27 7.97 4.82
N GLY A 164 -4.06 7.41 5.77
CA GLY A 164 -4.59 8.18 6.90
C GLY A 164 -3.50 8.74 7.80
N LEU A 165 -2.46 7.95 8.08
CA LEU A 165 -1.32 8.36 8.91
C LEU A 165 -0.45 9.42 8.21
N GLU A 166 -0.14 9.21 6.93
CA GLU A 166 0.61 10.18 6.12
C GLU A 166 -0.15 11.50 5.97
N MET A 167 -1.48 11.44 5.83
CA MET A 167 -2.31 12.63 5.75
C MET A 167 -2.48 13.32 7.10
N ALA A 168 -2.48 12.59 8.22
CA ALA A 168 -2.46 13.20 9.56
C ALA A 168 -1.20 14.05 9.74
N GLU A 169 -0.03 13.51 9.37
CA GLU A 169 1.22 14.29 9.36
C GLU A 169 1.12 15.48 8.39
N GLY A 170 0.68 15.24 7.15
CA GLY A 170 0.62 16.28 6.12
C GLY A 170 -0.28 17.46 6.48
N LEU A 171 -1.49 17.20 7.01
CA LEU A 171 -2.42 18.25 7.42
C LEU A 171 -1.94 18.97 8.70
N THR A 172 -1.37 18.23 9.66
CA THR A 172 -0.75 18.83 10.86
C THR A 172 0.42 19.76 10.49
N THR A 173 1.28 19.35 9.56
CA THR A 173 2.39 20.16 9.03
C THR A 173 1.88 21.44 8.37
N ARG A 174 0.68 21.42 7.76
CA ARG A 174 0.01 22.63 7.23
C ARG A 174 -0.66 23.49 8.30
N GLY A 175 -0.61 23.11 9.56
CA GLY A 175 -1.13 23.86 10.70
C GLY A 175 -2.58 23.57 11.05
N LEU A 176 -3.20 22.52 10.51
CA LEU A 176 -4.55 22.10 10.90
C LEU A 176 -4.52 21.33 12.22
N GLN A 177 -5.57 21.50 13.03
CA GLN A 177 -5.85 20.60 14.15
C GLN A 177 -6.50 19.33 13.58
N VAL A 178 -5.83 18.19 13.76
CA VAL A 178 -6.25 16.93 13.16
C VAL A 178 -6.84 15.99 14.20
N THR A 179 -8.05 15.50 13.93
CA THR A 179 -8.67 14.38 14.63
C THR A 179 -8.67 13.17 13.70
N GLN A 180 -8.20 12.02 14.17
CA GLN A 180 -8.18 10.76 13.42
C GLN A 180 -9.07 9.72 14.08
N VAL A 181 -9.99 9.12 13.33
CA VAL A 181 -10.96 8.12 13.81
C VAL A 181 -10.68 6.78 13.15
N GLU A 182 -10.44 5.75 13.97
CA GLU A 182 -10.14 4.38 13.53
C GLU A 182 -11.09 3.39 14.22
N MET A 183 -11.74 2.54 13.42
CA MET A 183 -12.68 1.54 13.95
C MET A 183 -12.00 0.37 14.64
N LEU A 184 -10.76 0.07 14.30
CA LEU A 184 -9.97 -1.01 14.86
C LEU A 184 -9.36 -0.61 16.22
N PRO A 185 -8.87 -1.59 16.99
CA PRO A 185 -8.32 -1.34 18.32
C PRO A 185 -7.11 -0.43 18.36
N GLU A 186 -6.37 -0.32 17.25
CA GLU A 186 -5.16 0.49 17.14
C GLU A 186 -4.94 0.99 15.72
N VAL A 187 -4.14 2.05 15.58
CA VAL A 187 -3.72 2.60 14.28
C VAL A 187 -2.78 1.63 13.56
N LEU A 188 -2.60 1.83 12.24
CA LEU A 188 -1.76 1.00 11.37
C LEU A 188 -2.09 -0.50 11.50
N PRO A 189 -3.31 -0.93 11.18
CA PRO A 189 -3.78 -2.30 11.44
C PRO A 189 -3.02 -3.40 10.68
N THR A 190 -2.09 -3.03 9.82
CA THR A 190 -1.19 -3.95 9.13
C THR A 190 -0.04 -4.45 10.00
N VAL A 191 0.24 -3.81 11.13
CA VAL A 191 1.21 -4.28 12.14
C VAL A 191 0.49 -4.79 13.38
N ASP A 192 1.24 -5.43 14.27
CA ASP A 192 0.74 -5.84 15.58
C ASP A 192 0.29 -4.62 16.40
N PRO A 193 -0.81 -4.71 17.16
CA PRO A 193 -1.30 -3.58 17.97
C PRO A 193 -0.26 -2.98 18.91
N ALA A 194 0.69 -3.78 19.43
CA ALA A 194 1.76 -3.25 20.26
C ALA A 194 2.69 -2.28 19.52
N LEU A 195 2.90 -2.49 18.22
CA LEU A 195 3.64 -1.57 17.35
C LEU A 195 2.77 -0.40 16.90
N GLY A 196 1.48 -0.64 16.65
CA GLY A 196 0.50 0.41 16.39
C GLY A 196 0.45 1.44 17.51
N ALA A 197 0.51 0.99 18.78
CA ALA A 197 0.53 1.86 19.95
C ALA A 197 1.73 2.83 19.99
N LEU A 198 2.89 2.43 19.45
CA LEU A 198 4.04 3.34 19.31
C LEU A 198 3.75 4.47 18.30
N ILE A 199 3.09 4.14 17.21
CA ILE A 199 2.67 5.12 16.19
C ILE A 199 1.57 6.02 16.74
N HIS A 200 0.62 5.49 17.50
CA HIS A 200 -0.41 6.27 18.19
C HIS A 200 0.21 7.28 19.18
N ALA A 201 1.19 6.85 19.95
CA ALA A 201 1.92 7.74 20.85
C ALA A 201 2.63 8.87 20.10
N GLU A 202 3.21 8.57 18.93
CA GLU A 202 3.85 9.56 18.08
C GLU A 202 2.84 10.58 17.51
N LEU A 203 1.68 10.13 17.04
CA LEU A 203 0.59 11.01 16.61
C LEU A 203 0.17 11.97 17.73
N SER A 204 -0.02 11.43 18.95
CA SER A 204 -0.40 12.22 20.13
C SER A 204 0.66 13.23 20.51
N LYS A 205 1.95 12.89 20.42
CA LYS A 205 3.09 13.80 20.65
C LYS A 205 3.05 15.01 19.69
N HIS A 206 2.54 14.81 18.47
CA HIS A 206 2.35 15.87 17.47
C HIS A 206 0.94 16.48 17.50
N ALA A 207 0.21 16.33 18.62
CA ALA A 207 -1.11 16.91 18.85
C ALA A 207 -2.22 16.42 17.89
N VAL A 208 -2.05 15.26 17.27
CA VAL A 208 -3.13 14.58 16.55
C VAL A 208 -4.01 13.88 17.59
N GLU A 209 -5.32 14.20 17.61
CA GLU A 209 -6.29 13.54 18.46
C GLU A 209 -6.72 12.22 17.81
N VAL A 210 -6.47 11.08 18.44
CA VAL A 210 -6.75 9.76 17.88
C VAL A 210 -7.85 9.05 18.65
N HIS A 211 -8.91 8.66 17.94
CA HIS A 211 -10.02 7.86 18.48
C HIS A 211 -10.01 6.47 17.84
N THR A 212 -9.45 5.49 18.56
CA THR A 212 -9.52 4.07 18.16
C THR A 212 -10.83 3.43 18.64
N ARG A 213 -11.19 2.25 18.08
CA ARG A 213 -12.46 1.56 18.37
C ARG A 213 -13.67 2.49 18.17
N SER A 214 -13.57 3.43 17.24
CA SER A 214 -14.56 4.45 16.99
C SER A 214 -14.96 4.46 15.53
N THR A 215 -16.25 4.64 15.27
CA THR A 215 -16.81 4.60 13.92
C THR A 215 -17.55 5.91 13.63
N VAL A 216 -17.23 6.53 12.50
CA VAL A 216 -18.02 7.67 11.98
C VAL A 216 -19.31 7.14 11.37
N THR A 217 -20.44 7.71 11.73
CA THR A 217 -21.78 7.26 11.32
C THR A 217 -22.49 8.24 10.39
N ALA A 218 -22.24 9.55 10.56
CA ALA A 218 -22.84 10.56 9.71
C ALA A 218 -21.95 11.80 9.54
N ILE A 219 -22.09 12.47 8.40
CA ILE A 219 -21.50 13.78 8.09
C ILE A 219 -22.63 14.67 7.62
N THR A 220 -22.80 15.84 8.23
CA THR A 220 -23.87 16.79 7.90
C THR A 220 -23.33 18.21 7.79
N ARG A 221 -23.98 19.03 6.95
CA ARG A 221 -23.73 20.48 6.98
C ARG A 221 -24.25 21.05 8.29
N ALA A 222 -23.48 21.91 8.93
CA ALA A 222 -23.79 22.49 10.23
C ALA A 222 -23.85 24.04 10.18
N PRO A 223 -24.78 24.63 9.43
CA PRO A 223 -24.88 26.08 9.32
C PRO A 223 -25.12 26.70 10.70
N GLY A 224 -24.33 27.73 11.05
CA GLY A 224 -24.43 28.43 12.33
C GLY A 224 -23.63 27.79 13.48
N ARG A 225 -22.90 26.69 13.27
CA ARG A 225 -21.93 26.17 14.19
C ARG A 225 -20.54 26.80 13.99
N ARG A 226 -19.58 26.40 14.83
CA ARG A 226 -18.19 26.88 14.77
C ARG A 226 -17.50 26.49 13.47
N ALA A 227 -17.86 25.34 12.88
CA ALA A 227 -17.34 24.83 11.63
C ALA A 227 -18.47 24.38 10.70
N PRO A 228 -18.26 24.32 9.36
CA PRO A 228 -19.30 24.06 8.38
C PRO A 228 -19.83 22.61 8.38
N LEU A 229 -19.08 21.67 8.94
CA LEU A 229 -19.44 20.25 8.99
C LEU A 229 -19.60 19.78 10.44
N HIS A 230 -20.59 18.93 10.67
CA HIS A 230 -20.74 18.14 11.88
C HIS A 230 -20.61 16.67 11.55
N VAL A 231 -19.75 15.97 12.32
CA VAL A 231 -19.51 14.55 12.17
C VAL A 231 -19.99 13.82 13.40
N ASP A 232 -20.91 12.89 13.25
CA ASP A 232 -21.38 12.00 14.30
C ASP A 232 -20.61 10.67 14.26
N GLY A 233 -20.34 10.11 15.42
CA GLY A 233 -19.68 8.83 15.55
C GLY A 233 -20.10 8.08 16.81
N THR A 234 -19.62 6.84 16.89
CA THR A 234 -19.74 5.98 18.08
C THR A 234 -18.38 5.49 18.51
N GLY A 235 -18.05 5.66 19.77
CA GLY A 235 -16.85 5.15 20.41
C GLY A 235 -17.09 3.84 21.15
N PRO A 236 -16.11 3.42 21.99
CA PRO A 236 -16.25 2.25 22.86
C PRO A 236 -17.54 2.34 23.68
N ASP A 237 -18.13 1.17 23.97
CA ASP A 237 -19.37 1.04 24.77
C ASP A 237 -20.56 1.86 24.23
N ASN A 238 -20.62 2.09 22.90
CA ASN A 238 -21.62 2.90 22.21
C ASN A 238 -21.67 4.37 22.70
N GLN A 239 -20.56 4.89 23.20
CA GLN A 239 -20.43 6.30 23.50
C GLN A 239 -20.73 7.13 22.23
N LEU A 240 -21.64 8.10 22.33
CA LEU A 240 -21.88 9.05 21.24
C LEU A 240 -20.72 10.05 21.17
N LEU A 241 -20.18 10.21 19.98
CA LEU A 241 -19.11 11.15 19.66
C LEU A 241 -19.63 12.17 18.63
N GLY A 242 -19.11 13.38 18.69
CA GLY A 242 -19.45 14.42 17.73
C GLY A 242 -18.34 15.45 17.59
N TRP A 243 -18.05 15.84 16.35
CA TRP A 243 -16.99 16.80 16.01
C TRP A 243 -17.53 17.86 15.05
N ASP A 244 -17.22 19.12 15.31
CA ASP A 244 -17.44 20.20 14.37
C ASP A 244 -16.10 20.50 13.68
N VAL A 245 -16.02 20.32 12.35
CA VAL A 245 -14.77 20.40 11.59
C VAL A 245 -14.94 21.15 10.26
N ASP A 246 -13.83 21.69 9.76
CA ASP A 246 -13.83 22.39 8.47
C ASP A 246 -13.65 21.43 7.29
N LEU A 247 -12.96 20.29 7.51
CA LEU A 247 -12.62 19.34 6.47
C LEU A 247 -12.77 17.90 6.98
N VAL A 248 -13.34 17.02 6.16
CA VAL A 248 -13.40 15.58 6.39
C VAL A 248 -12.66 14.85 5.26
N LEU A 249 -11.72 13.98 5.62
CA LEU A 249 -10.99 13.12 4.69
C LEU A 249 -11.30 11.64 4.99
N VAL A 250 -11.88 10.92 4.03
CA VAL A 250 -12.24 9.50 4.19
C VAL A 250 -11.25 8.61 3.44
N VAL A 251 -10.43 7.84 4.17
CA VAL A 251 -9.33 7.02 3.64
C VAL A 251 -9.30 5.64 4.30
N VAL A 252 -10.40 4.90 4.15
CA VAL A 252 -10.65 3.59 4.79
C VAL A 252 -10.24 2.39 3.93
N GLY A 253 -9.38 2.62 2.94
CA GLY A 253 -8.86 1.59 2.05
C GLY A 253 -9.45 1.64 0.64
N VAL A 254 -9.10 0.64 -0.15
CA VAL A 254 -9.46 0.54 -1.57
C VAL A 254 -10.11 -0.80 -1.88
N ARG A 255 -10.90 -0.83 -2.97
CA ARG A 255 -11.42 -2.05 -3.60
C ARG A 255 -10.91 -2.16 -5.03
N PRO A 256 -10.70 -3.37 -5.56
CA PRO A 256 -10.22 -3.54 -6.93
C PRO A 256 -11.25 -2.97 -7.93
N ASP A 257 -10.76 -2.27 -8.96
CA ASP A 257 -11.59 -1.81 -10.08
C ASP A 257 -11.62 -2.89 -11.17
N THR A 258 -12.64 -3.75 -11.08
CA THR A 258 -12.76 -4.95 -11.91
C THR A 258 -13.91 -4.91 -12.90
N ASP A 259 -14.74 -3.87 -12.89
CA ASP A 259 -16.01 -3.83 -13.62
C ASP A 259 -15.82 -4.09 -15.12
N LEU A 260 -14.77 -3.51 -15.73
CA LEU A 260 -14.44 -3.71 -17.15
C LEU A 260 -14.15 -5.18 -17.49
N LEU A 261 -13.35 -5.87 -16.66
CA LEU A 261 -12.97 -7.26 -16.86
C LEU A 261 -14.09 -8.24 -16.51
N VAL A 262 -14.84 -7.97 -15.43
CA VAL A 262 -15.98 -8.80 -15.01
C VAL A 262 -17.10 -8.75 -16.05
N ALA A 263 -17.40 -7.58 -16.62
CA ALA A 263 -18.35 -7.46 -17.72
C ALA A 263 -17.93 -8.23 -18.97
N ALA A 264 -16.62 -8.40 -19.20
CA ALA A 264 -16.07 -9.24 -20.27
C ALA A 264 -16.05 -10.74 -19.93
N GLY A 265 -16.44 -11.14 -18.72
CA GLY A 265 -16.50 -12.52 -18.25
C GLY A 265 -15.30 -13.01 -17.44
N ALA A 266 -14.43 -12.11 -16.95
CA ALA A 266 -13.28 -12.48 -16.12
C ALA A 266 -13.73 -13.07 -14.77
N LYS A 267 -12.99 -14.09 -14.28
CA LYS A 267 -13.22 -14.69 -12.96
C LYS A 267 -12.61 -13.81 -11.88
N THR A 268 -13.32 -13.72 -10.75
CA THR A 268 -12.85 -13.02 -9.56
C THR A 268 -12.51 -13.97 -8.42
N GLY A 269 -11.65 -13.52 -7.51
CA GLY A 269 -11.16 -14.23 -6.34
C GLY A 269 -11.22 -13.38 -5.07
N PRO A 270 -10.17 -13.38 -4.23
CA PRO A 270 -10.14 -12.64 -3.00
C PRO A 270 -10.54 -11.17 -3.17
N ARG A 271 -11.46 -10.68 -2.34
CA ARG A 271 -12.01 -9.31 -2.35
C ARG A 271 -12.61 -8.85 -3.69
N GLY A 272 -13.00 -9.77 -4.57
CA GLY A 272 -13.52 -9.45 -5.89
C GLY A 272 -12.47 -9.09 -6.94
N ALA A 273 -11.18 -9.21 -6.63
CA ALA A 273 -10.09 -8.99 -7.57
C ALA A 273 -10.06 -10.04 -8.67
N VAL A 274 -9.66 -9.66 -9.89
CA VAL A 274 -9.60 -10.59 -11.02
C VAL A 274 -8.52 -11.64 -10.80
N VAL A 275 -8.84 -12.90 -11.06
CA VAL A 275 -7.89 -14.02 -10.98
C VAL A 275 -7.02 -14.04 -12.22
N VAL A 276 -5.71 -14.01 -11.99
CA VAL A 276 -4.66 -14.21 -12.99
C VAL A 276 -3.71 -15.33 -12.54
N ASP A 277 -3.05 -15.96 -13.49
CA ASP A 277 -1.96 -16.87 -13.17
C ASP A 277 -0.65 -16.12 -12.90
N GLN A 278 0.44 -16.84 -12.63
CA GLN A 278 1.75 -16.23 -12.39
C GLN A 278 2.35 -15.55 -13.64
N ALA A 279 1.85 -15.85 -14.83
CA ALA A 279 2.20 -15.14 -16.06
C ALA A 279 1.37 -13.86 -16.27
N MET A 280 0.46 -13.52 -15.35
CA MET A 280 -0.51 -12.43 -15.43
C MET A 280 -1.59 -12.64 -16.52
N ALA A 281 -1.80 -13.88 -16.99
CA ALA A 281 -2.85 -14.21 -17.92
C ALA A 281 -4.19 -14.35 -17.19
N THR A 282 -5.24 -13.74 -17.74
CA THR A 282 -6.62 -14.05 -17.36
C THR A 282 -7.07 -15.34 -18.08
N GLN A 283 -8.25 -15.87 -17.73
CA GLN A 283 -8.83 -16.96 -18.53
C GLN A 283 -9.44 -16.50 -19.87
N LEU A 284 -9.50 -15.19 -20.12
CA LEU A 284 -9.95 -14.63 -21.39
C LEU A 284 -8.79 -14.63 -22.40
N PRO A 285 -9.00 -15.09 -23.63
CA PRO A 285 -7.92 -15.14 -24.61
C PRO A 285 -7.41 -13.73 -24.95
N HIS A 286 -6.10 -13.60 -25.09
CA HIS A 286 -5.43 -12.35 -25.44
C HIS A 286 -5.61 -11.22 -24.43
N ILE A 287 -5.98 -11.53 -23.18
CA ILE A 287 -6.20 -10.54 -22.12
C ILE A 287 -5.36 -10.87 -20.88
N TRP A 288 -4.47 -9.98 -20.56
CA TRP A 288 -3.60 -9.96 -19.38
C TRP A 288 -4.12 -8.91 -18.41
N ALA A 289 -3.89 -9.11 -17.12
CA ALA A 289 -4.27 -8.10 -16.13
C ALA A 289 -3.22 -8.01 -15.02
N ALA A 290 -3.03 -6.80 -14.46
CA ALA A 290 -1.97 -6.53 -13.48
C ALA A 290 -2.32 -5.35 -12.58
N GLY A 291 -1.69 -5.29 -11.40
CA GLY A 291 -1.84 -4.23 -10.41
C GLY A 291 -3.03 -4.47 -9.48
N ASP A 292 -3.57 -3.39 -8.91
CA ASP A 292 -4.54 -3.47 -7.83
C ASP A 292 -5.93 -3.99 -8.25
N CYS A 293 -6.17 -4.20 -9.53
CA CYS A 293 -7.40 -4.86 -10.02
C CYS A 293 -7.33 -6.39 -9.97
N VAL A 294 -6.14 -7.00 -9.74
CA VAL A 294 -5.97 -8.45 -9.73
C VAL A 294 -5.67 -9.02 -8.35
N ALA A 295 -6.02 -10.29 -8.18
CA ALA A 295 -5.57 -11.08 -7.04
C ALA A 295 -4.06 -11.33 -7.15
N THR A 296 -3.37 -11.18 -6.02
CA THR A 296 -1.91 -11.27 -5.95
C THR A 296 -1.49 -12.61 -5.35
N HIS A 297 -0.51 -13.27 -5.96
CA HIS A 297 0.15 -14.42 -5.38
C HIS A 297 1.08 -13.98 -4.25
N HIS A 298 0.74 -14.31 -2.99
CA HIS A 298 1.63 -14.13 -1.84
C HIS A 298 2.51 -15.37 -1.69
N GLN A 299 3.83 -15.19 -1.51
CA GLN A 299 4.78 -16.31 -1.50
C GLN A 299 4.51 -17.35 -0.40
N LEU A 300 3.92 -16.92 0.74
CA LEU A 300 3.62 -17.81 1.87
C LEU A 300 2.15 -18.25 1.96
N LEU A 301 1.21 -17.45 1.44
CA LEU A 301 -0.24 -17.70 1.59
C LEU A 301 -0.93 -18.13 0.29
N GLY A 302 -0.24 -18.08 -0.85
CA GLY A 302 -0.88 -18.29 -2.14
C GLY A 302 -1.71 -17.10 -2.59
N LEU A 303 -2.91 -17.33 -3.13
CA LEU A 303 -3.71 -16.28 -3.72
C LEU A 303 -4.36 -15.38 -2.65
N THR A 304 -4.10 -14.07 -2.71
CA THR A 304 -4.61 -13.04 -1.80
C THR A 304 -4.91 -11.73 -2.55
N TYR A 305 -5.19 -10.66 -1.83
CA TYR A 305 -5.33 -9.31 -2.37
C TYR A 305 -4.37 -8.35 -1.65
N LEU A 306 -3.44 -7.77 -2.40
CA LEU A 306 -2.41 -6.85 -1.89
C LEU A 306 -2.24 -5.68 -2.87
N PRO A 307 -2.98 -4.58 -2.68
CA PRO A 307 -2.88 -3.38 -3.52
C PRO A 307 -1.61 -2.59 -3.14
N LEU A 308 -0.50 -2.87 -3.83
CA LEU A 308 0.81 -2.26 -3.58
C LEU A 308 1.47 -1.84 -4.88
N GLY A 309 1.92 -0.59 -4.98
CA GLY A 309 2.56 -0.04 -6.17
C GLY A 309 3.78 -0.84 -6.63
N THR A 310 4.64 -1.30 -5.69
CA THR A 310 5.79 -2.16 -6.03
C THR A 310 5.39 -3.51 -6.63
N THR A 311 4.25 -4.06 -6.22
CA THR A 311 3.65 -5.27 -6.79
C THR A 311 3.08 -4.97 -8.17
N ALA A 312 2.34 -3.86 -8.32
CA ALA A 312 1.73 -3.43 -9.57
C ALA A 312 2.78 -3.23 -10.68
N HIS A 313 3.90 -2.59 -10.38
CA HIS A 313 5.03 -2.43 -11.32
C HIS A 313 5.58 -3.78 -11.81
N LYS A 314 5.83 -4.74 -10.90
CA LYS A 314 6.38 -6.06 -11.24
C LYS A 314 5.38 -6.87 -12.06
N GLN A 315 4.11 -6.88 -11.67
CA GLN A 315 3.04 -7.56 -12.40
C GLN A 315 2.86 -6.96 -13.80
N GLY A 316 2.82 -5.63 -13.91
CA GLY A 316 2.73 -4.92 -15.19
C GLY A 316 3.87 -5.29 -16.13
N ARG A 317 5.11 -5.32 -15.62
CA ARG A 317 6.28 -5.75 -16.39
C ARG A 317 6.14 -7.18 -16.92
N VAL A 318 5.65 -8.12 -16.10
CA VAL A 318 5.40 -9.52 -16.51
C VAL A 318 4.29 -9.57 -17.57
N ALA A 319 3.18 -8.88 -17.36
CA ALA A 319 2.07 -8.83 -18.30
C ALA A 319 2.49 -8.29 -19.68
N GLY A 320 3.24 -7.17 -19.70
CA GLY A 320 3.74 -6.57 -20.94
C GLY A 320 4.74 -7.46 -21.69
N GLU A 321 5.65 -8.13 -20.95
CA GLU A 321 6.58 -9.10 -21.53
C GLU A 321 5.84 -10.27 -22.19
N ASN A 322 4.87 -10.83 -21.50
CA ASN A 322 4.14 -12.01 -21.98
C ASN A 322 3.18 -11.67 -23.12
N ALA A 323 2.59 -10.47 -23.10
CA ALA A 323 1.79 -9.98 -24.23
C ALA A 323 2.62 -9.90 -25.53
N ILE A 324 3.93 -9.59 -25.46
CA ILE A 324 4.83 -9.60 -26.61
C ILE A 324 5.24 -11.02 -26.99
N ARG A 325 5.60 -11.86 -26.02
CA ARG A 325 6.07 -13.24 -26.26
C ARG A 325 4.95 -14.16 -26.76
N ARG A 326 3.74 -14.02 -26.23
CA ARG A 326 2.51 -14.77 -26.54
C ARG A 326 2.56 -16.26 -26.23
N THR A 327 3.68 -16.91 -26.51
CA THR A 327 3.87 -18.38 -26.35
C THR A 327 5.33 -18.67 -25.99
N GLY A 328 5.59 -19.91 -25.56
CA GLY A 328 6.92 -20.36 -25.18
C GLY A 328 7.19 -20.23 -23.69
N ASP A 329 8.40 -19.85 -23.31
CA ASP A 329 8.82 -19.66 -21.92
C ASP A 329 8.34 -18.28 -21.44
N LEU A 330 7.15 -18.25 -20.83
CA LEU A 330 6.54 -17.03 -20.30
C LEU A 330 7.23 -16.62 -19.00
N ALA A 331 7.42 -15.29 -18.85
CA ALA A 331 7.87 -14.69 -17.60
C ALA A 331 6.85 -14.96 -16.48
N ARG A 332 7.33 -15.10 -15.24
CA ARG A 332 6.49 -15.38 -14.09
C ARG A 332 6.68 -14.31 -13.02
N PHE A 333 5.59 -13.85 -12.45
CA PHE A 333 5.62 -13.04 -11.24
C PHE A 333 5.99 -13.92 -10.06
N GLY A 334 7.10 -13.58 -9.41
CA GLY A 334 7.65 -14.36 -8.29
C GLY A 334 6.84 -14.29 -6.99
N GLY A 335 5.74 -13.57 -6.98
CA GLY A 335 4.92 -13.35 -5.79
C GLY A 335 5.31 -12.10 -5.00
N SER A 336 4.45 -11.74 -4.05
CA SER A 336 4.67 -10.65 -3.10
C SER A 336 4.81 -11.19 -1.68
N LEU A 337 5.52 -10.46 -0.83
CA LEU A 337 5.63 -10.70 0.62
C LEU A 337 4.87 -9.66 1.42
N GLY A 338 4.15 -8.74 0.76
CA GLY A 338 3.45 -7.64 1.43
C GLY A 338 4.40 -6.67 2.12
N THR A 339 5.62 -6.50 1.62
CA THR A 339 6.61 -5.59 2.20
C THR A 339 6.14 -4.15 2.07
N GLN A 340 6.09 -3.44 3.19
CA GLN A 340 5.54 -2.09 3.32
C GLN A 340 6.36 -1.28 4.32
N VAL A 341 6.38 0.03 4.12
CA VAL A 341 6.99 1.01 5.02
C VAL A 341 6.17 2.29 5.01
N VAL A 342 6.07 2.94 6.17
CA VAL A 342 5.43 4.26 6.32
C VAL A 342 6.26 5.12 7.26
N LYS A 343 6.36 6.41 6.91
CA LYS A 343 6.86 7.47 7.79
C LYS A 343 5.66 8.09 8.52
N VAL A 344 5.77 8.26 9.83
CA VAL A 344 4.80 8.99 10.65
C VAL A 344 5.58 9.91 11.57
N PHE A 345 5.68 11.17 11.21
CA PHE A 345 6.52 12.18 11.86
C PHE A 345 7.97 11.72 12.02
N ASP A 346 8.41 11.47 13.25
CA ASP A 346 9.79 11.06 13.57
C ASP A 346 9.99 9.56 13.54
N LEU A 347 8.92 8.77 13.37
CA LEU A 347 8.97 7.31 13.32
C LEU A 347 8.82 6.75 11.91
N VAL A 348 9.35 5.56 11.76
CA VAL A 348 9.17 4.69 10.60
C VAL A 348 8.63 3.36 11.09
N ALA A 349 7.52 2.92 10.51
CA ALA A 349 6.99 1.57 10.70
C ALA A 349 7.14 0.78 9.40
N ALA A 350 7.61 -0.46 9.50
CA ALA A 350 7.82 -1.33 8.36
C ALA A 350 7.40 -2.76 8.67
N ARG A 351 6.95 -3.49 7.64
CA ARG A 351 6.66 -4.93 7.75
C ARG A 351 6.99 -5.68 6.48
N THR A 352 7.20 -7.00 6.62
CA THR A 352 7.28 -7.94 5.51
C THR A 352 6.83 -9.33 5.98
N GLY A 353 6.26 -10.13 5.09
CA GLY A 353 5.74 -11.46 5.44
C GLY A 353 4.52 -11.39 6.35
N LEU A 354 4.39 -12.34 7.25
CA LEU A 354 3.21 -12.62 8.05
C LEU A 354 3.38 -12.19 9.51
N ARG A 355 2.30 -11.68 10.10
CA ARG A 355 2.14 -11.64 11.55
C ARG A 355 1.78 -13.04 12.07
N ASP A 356 1.76 -13.23 13.39
CA ASP A 356 1.43 -14.50 14.02
C ASP A 356 0.01 -14.99 13.72
N ASP A 357 -0.99 -14.09 13.71
CA ASP A 357 -2.37 -14.39 13.36
C ASP A 357 -2.50 -14.80 11.87
N GLU A 358 -1.83 -14.07 10.97
CA GLU A 358 -1.78 -14.38 9.54
C GLU A 358 -1.05 -15.72 9.28
N ALA A 359 0.04 -15.98 10.00
CA ALA A 359 0.79 -17.23 9.91
C ALA A 359 -0.05 -18.42 10.41
N THR A 360 -0.75 -18.26 11.54
CA THR A 360 -1.67 -19.28 12.08
C THR A 360 -2.79 -19.57 11.07
N ALA A 361 -3.40 -18.55 10.49
CA ALA A 361 -4.42 -18.71 9.45
C ALA A 361 -3.86 -19.37 8.19
N GLY A 362 -2.57 -19.19 7.89
CA GLY A 362 -1.84 -19.83 6.80
C GLY A 362 -1.42 -21.28 7.08
N GLY A 363 -1.73 -21.82 8.26
CA GLY A 363 -1.43 -23.21 8.63
C GLY A 363 -0.04 -23.45 9.24
N TYR A 364 0.69 -22.36 9.57
CA TYR A 364 1.97 -22.44 10.28
C TYR A 364 1.76 -22.54 11.80
N THR A 365 2.83 -22.91 12.53
CA THR A 365 2.88 -22.92 13.99
C THR A 365 3.83 -21.80 14.47
N PRO A 366 3.36 -20.54 14.49
CA PRO A 366 4.26 -19.42 14.72
C PRO A 366 4.75 -19.30 16.16
N ILE A 367 6.00 -18.87 16.31
CA ILE A 367 6.52 -18.20 17.50
C ILE A 367 6.82 -16.76 17.06
N THR A 368 6.35 -15.78 17.85
CA THR A 368 6.68 -14.37 17.65
C THR A 368 7.40 -13.83 18.85
N THR A 369 8.55 -13.20 18.62
CA THR A 369 9.35 -12.54 19.66
C THR A 369 9.45 -11.05 19.39
N GLN A 370 9.55 -10.25 20.45
CA GLN A 370 9.87 -8.84 20.39
C GLN A 370 11.22 -8.57 21.02
N SER A 371 11.97 -7.69 20.42
CA SER A 371 13.27 -7.22 20.93
C SER A 371 13.47 -5.73 20.59
N GLU A 372 14.35 -5.07 21.31
CA GLU A 372 14.60 -3.62 21.16
C GLU A 372 16.12 -3.36 21.10
N PRO A 373 16.81 -3.91 20.09
CA PRO A 373 18.23 -3.60 19.90
C PRO A 373 18.42 -2.15 19.45
N ASP A 374 19.56 -1.57 19.83
CA ASP A 374 19.98 -0.30 19.26
C ASP A 374 20.33 -0.45 17.76
N ASP A 375 20.08 0.59 16.98
CA ASP A 375 20.40 0.66 15.54
C ASP A 375 21.91 0.61 15.27
N HIS A 376 22.72 1.13 16.19
CA HIS A 376 24.19 1.06 16.16
C HIS A 376 24.76 1.01 17.60
N LYS A 377 26.08 1.12 17.75
CA LYS A 377 26.72 0.98 19.07
C LYS A 377 26.29 2.08 20.03
N ALA A 378 25.73 1.68 21.20
CA ALA A 378 25.24 2.59 22.25
C ALA A 378 26.25 3.64 22.72
N TYR A 379 27.57 3.38 22.62
CA TYR A 379 28.59 4.35 22.97
C TYR A 379 28.84 5.40 21.88
N TYR A 380 28.33 5.17 20.65
CA TYR A 380 28.42 6.16 19.57
C TYR A 380 27.17 7.08 19.64
N PRO A 381 27.38 8.41 19.45
CA PRO A 381 26.29 9.35 19.62
C PRO A 381 25.12 9.11 18.67
N GLY A 382 23.90 9.25 19.19
CA GLY A 382 22.65 9.15 18.41
C GLY A 382 22.05 7.76 18.33
N ALA A 383 22.62 6.75 19.02
CA ALA A 383 22.05 5.42 19.08
C ALA A 383 20.59 5.44 19.57
N SER A 384 19.73 4.71 18.91
CA SER A 384 18.29 4.65 19.20
C SER A 384 17.77 3.24 19.04
N PRO A 385 16.85 2.79 19.91
CA PRO A 385 16.29 1.46 19.82
C PRO A 385 15.37 1.32 18.59
N ILE A 386 15.36 0.11 18.02
CA ILE A 386 14.38 -0.33 17.04
C ILE A 386 13.55 -1.43 17.67
N THR A 387 12.25 -1.25 17.78
CA THR A 387 11.35 -2.33 18.20
C THR A 387 11.14 -3.27 17.02
N ILE A 388 11.58 -4.51 17.17
CA ILE A 388 11.53 -5.55 16.12
C ILE A 388 10.72 -6.73 16.62
N ARG A 389 9.71 -7.15 15.85
CA ARG A 389 8.99 -8.40 16.06
C ARG A 389 9.31 -9.35 14.91
N ILE A 390 9.77 -10.56 15.24
CA ILE A 390 10.01 -11.63 14.28
C ILE A 390 8.99 -12.73 14.50
N THR A 391 8.35 -13.16 13.44
CA THR A 391 7.49 -14.35 13.38
C THR A 391 8.23 -15.44 12.61
N GLY A 392 8.43 -16.61 13.22
CA GLY A 392 9.03 -17.78 12.58
C GLY A 392 8.21 -19.04 12.88
N ASP A 393 8.27 -20.03 12.01
CA ASP A 393 7.60 -21.31 12.24
C ASP A 393 8.40 -22.15 13.25
N SER A 394 7.78 -22.52 14.35
CA SER A 394 8.43 -23.32 15.41
C SER A 394 8.89 -24.67 14.93
N THR A 395 8.17 -25.26 13.97
CA THR A 395 8.46 -26.62 13.44
C THR A 395 9.68 -26.64 12.53
N SER A 396 9.68 -25.81 11.49
CA SER A 396 10.73 -25.77 10.47
C SER A 396 11.87 -24.79 10.78
N GLY A 397 11.64 -23.80 11.63
CA GLY A 397 12.53 -22.67 11.84
C GLY A 397 12.46 -21.61 10.74
N GLN A 398 11.59 -21.77 9.73
CA GLN A 398 11.47 -20.84 8.62
C GLN A 398 11.04 -19.47 9.13
N LEU A 399 11.69 -18.42 8.63
CA LEU A 399 11.23 -17.04 8.81
C LEU A 399 9.88 -16.87 8.10
N LEU A 400 8.88 -16.35 8.80
CA LEU A 400 7.55 -16.10 8.26
C LEU A 400 7.27 -14.61 8.10
N GLY A 401 7.86 -13.75 8.93
CA GLY A 401 7.67 -12.32 8.83
C GLY A 401 8.44 -11.51 9.85
N ALA A 402 8.48 -10.21 9.60
CA ALA A 402 9.06 -9.23 10.53
C ALA A 402 8.29 -7.91 10.47
N GLN A 403 8.24 -7.23 11.62
CA GLN A 403 7.65 -5.91 11.80
C GLN A 403 8.62 -5.07 12.62
N LEU A 404 8.84 -3.84 12.19
CA LEU A 404 9.82 -2.94 12.79
C LEU A 404 9.20 -1.56 13.02
N VAL A 405 9.50 -0.94 14.16
CA VAL A 405 9.26 0.48 14.40
C VAL A 405 10.52 1.08 15.00
N GLY A 406 10.98 2.18 14.44
CA GLY A 406 12.15 2.91 14.91
C GLY A 406 12.13 4.37 14.47
N ALA A 407 13.04 5.16 15.02
CA ALA A 407 13.19 6.56 14.62
C ALA A 407 13.65 6.64 13.15
N ARG A 408 13.35 7.75 12.49
CA ARG A 408 13.62 7.95 11.06
C ARG A 408 15.08 7.70 10.66
N HIS A 409 16.02 8.00 11.55
CA HIS A 409 17.47 7.84 11.31
C HIS A 409 18.00 6.42 11.56
N THR A 410 17.17 5.50 12.07
CA THR A 410 17.62 4.13 12.46
C THR A 410 17.66 3.14 11.32
N GLU A 411 17.55 3.56 10.07
CA GLU A 411 17.55 2.71 8.86
C GLU A 411 16.48 1.58 8.89
N THR A 412 15.43 1.74 9.67
CA THR A 412 14.31 0.78 9.79
C THR A 412 13.77 0.36 8.43
N ALA A 413 13.60 1.33 7.49
CA ALA A 413 13.13 1.09 6.13
C ALA A 413 14.07 0.20 5.29
N LYS A 414 15.37 0.17 5.61
CA LYS A 414 16.35 -0.68 4.92
C LYS A 414 16.60 -2.00 5.64
N ARG A 415 16.42 -2.03 6.95
CA ARG A 415 16.46 -3.29 7.69
C ARG A 415 15.31 -4.24 7.37
N VAL A 416 14.10 -3.73 7.08
CA VAL A 416 13.00 -4.58 6.61
C VAL A 416 13.31 -5.27 5.28
N ASP A 417 14.12 -4.64 4.40
CA ASP A 417 14.54 -5.23 3.13
C ASP A 417 15.44 -6.48 3.32
N ILE A 418 16.21 -6.56 4.43
CA ILE A 418 16.99 -7.75 4.80
C ILE A 418 16.03 -8.91 5.10
N TYR A 419 15.00 -8.68 5.90
CA TYR A 419 13.96 -9.68 6.18
C TYR A 419 13.20 -10.09 4.91
N ALA A 420 12.87 -9.14 4.05
CA ALA A 420 12.19 -9.42 2.77
C ALA A 420 13.07 -10.30 1.87
N THR A 421 14.39 -10.05 1.84
CA THR A 421 15.36 -10.87 1.10
C THR A 421 15.44 -12.28 1.70
N ALA A 422 15.53 -12.40 3.02
CA ALA A 422 15.57 -13.69 3.71
C ALA A 422 14.29 -14.51 3.46
N LEU A 423 13.10 -13.86 3.52
CA LEU A 423 11.82 -14.48 3.20
C LEU A 423 11.75 -14.94 1.74
N HIS A 424 12.23 -14.11 0.80
CA HIS A 424 12.26 -14.45 -0.62
C HIS A 424 13.07 -15.73 -0.90
N HIS A 425 14.12 -15.97 -0.12
CA HIS A 425 14.97 -17.17 -0.20
C HIS A 425 14.55 -18.27 0.78
N ALA A 426 13.38 -18.16 1.41
CA ALA A 426 12.85 -19.12 2.38
C ALA A 426 13.87 -19.48 3.49
N MET A 427 14.64 -18.51 3.94
CA MET A 427 15.65 -18.71 5.00
C MET A 427 14.99 -19.06 6.33
N THR A 428 15.68 -19.84 7.14
CA THR A 428 15.34 -20.01 8.55
C THR A 428 15.81 -18.80 9.36
N VAL A 429 15.24 -18.62 10.56
CA VAL A 429 15.67 -17.56 11.49
C VAL A 429 17.10 -17.81 11.98
N ASP A 430 17.53 -19.08 12.10
CA ASP A 430 18.92 -19.45 12.39
C ASP A 430 19.87 -18.94 11.29
N GLN A 431 19.55 -19.19 10.01
CA GLN A 431 20.33 -18.69 8.88
C GLN A 431 20.37 -17.16 8.82
N LEU A 432 19.26 -16.48 9.17
CA LEU A 432 19.23 -15.02 9.26
C LEU A 432 20.18 -14.50 10.36
N SER A 433 20.25 -15.19 11.50
CA SER A 433 21.19 -14.88 12.59
C SER A 433 22.65 -14.94 12.16
N ASP A 434 22.97 -15.82 11.20
CA ASP A 434 24.35 -16.10 10.76
C ASP A 434 24.78 -15.28 9.53
N LEU A 435 23.96 -14.33 9.05
CA LEU A 435 24.31 -13.50 7.90
C LEU A 435 25.59 -12.68 8.19
N ASP A 436 26.45 -12.56 7.17
CA ASP A 436 27.60 -11.64 7.20
C ASP A 436 27.13 -10.22 6.82
N LEU A 437 26.72 -9.46 7.83
CA LEU A 437 26.27 -8.07 7.66
C LEU A 437 27.41 -7.10 7.97
N SER A 438 27.42 -5.97 7.28
CA SER A 438 28.43 -4.93 7.45
C SER A 438 28.39 -4.29 8.84
N TYR A 439 29.57 -3.97 9.37
CA TYR A 439 29.70 -3.35 10.68
C TYR A 439 30.73 -2.23 10.70
N THR A 440 30.35 -1.12 11.29
CA THR A 440 31.23 -0.13 11.92
C THR A 440 30.41 0.63 12.96
N PRO A 441 31.01 1.14 14.08
CA PRO A 441 30.25 1.69 15.21
C PRO A 441 29.17 2.72 14.87
N PRO A 442 29.33 3.63 13.88
CA PRO A 442 28.30 4.60 13.51
C PRO A 442 27.06 4.03 12.78
N PHE A 443 27.15 2.82 12.21
CA PHE A 443 26.10 2.26 11.33
C PHE A 443 25.52 0.92 11.81
N GLY A 444 26.10 0.33 12.85
CA GLY A 444 25.61 -0.94 13.34
C GLY A 444 26.33 -1.45 14.58
N SER A 445 26.13 -2.70 14.88
CA SER A 445 26.81 -3.48 15.90
C SER A 445 27.43 -4.72 15.23
N PRO A 446 28.44 -5.40 15.81
CA PRO A 446 28.92 -6.70 15.33
C PRO A 446 27.81 -7.75 15.17
N TRP A 447 26.76 -7.60 15.95
CA TRP A 447 25.45 -8.23 15.73
C TRP A 447 24.47 -7.10 15.38
N ASP A 448 24.16 -6.93 14.09
CA ASP A 448 23.16 -5.95 13.66
C ASP A 448 21.82 -6.17 14.38
N ALA A 449 20.99 -5.13 14.45
CA ALA A 449 19.66 -5.21 15.05
C ALA A 449 18.82 -6.38 14.51
N VAL A 450 18.97 -6.69 13.20
CA VAL A 450 18.35 -7.84 12.54
C VAL A 450 18.80 -9.16 13.14
N GLN A 451 20.10 -9.33 13.34
CA GLN A 451 20.68 -10.54 13.91
C GLN A 451 20.38 -10.69 15.41
N ALA A 452 20.45 -9.59 16.16
CA ALA A 452 20.09 -9.58 17.57
C ALA A 452 18.63 -10.04 17.81
N ALA A 453 17.71 -9.57 16.96
CA ALA A 453 16.33 -10.01 17.00
C ALA A 453 16.16 -11.48 16.58
N ALA A 454 16.90 -11.95 15.56
CA ALA A 454 16.90 -13.35 15.15
C ALA A 454 17.42 -14.27 16.26
N GLN A 455 18.51 -13.90 16.95
CA GLN A 455 19.06 -14.64 18.09
C GLN A 455 18.07 -14.71 19.26
N ALA A 456 17.30 -13.63 19.51
CA ALA A 456 16.24 -13.65 20.53
C ALA A 456 15.15 -14.69 20.19
N TRP A 457 14.75 -14.78 18.93
CA TRP A 457 13.77 -15.77 18.47
C TRP A 457 14.32 -17.21 18.56
N VAL A 458 15.54 -17.47 18.11
CA VAL A 458 16.20 -18.78 18.18
C VAL A 458 16.27 -19.26 19.63
N ARG A 459 16.63 -18.38 20.55
CA ARG A 459 16.66 -18.69 21.99
C ARG A 459 15.27 -19.08 22.51
N GLU A 460 14.22 -18.34 22.15
CA GLU A 460 12.84 -18.64 22.60
C GLU A 460 12.36 -19.98 22.06
N ARG A 461 12.60 -20.29 20.79
CA ARG A 461 12.32 -21.58 20.18
C ARG A 461 13.00 -22.72 20.93
N CYS A 462 14.31 -22.60 21.22
CA CYS A 462 15.05 -23.60 21.99
C CYS A 462 14.52 -23.79 23.42
N LEU A 463 13.94 -22.75 24.04
CA LEU A 463 13.29 -22.85 25.36
C LEU A 463 11.93 -23.53 25.29
N ALA A 464 11.19 -23.29 24.19
CA ALA A 464 9.89 -23.94 23.96
C ALA A 464 10.02 -25.47 23.77
N ASP A 465 11.10 -25.92 23.16
CA ASP A 465 11.38 -27.36 22.93
C ASP A 465 11.83 -28.12 24.18
N LYS A 466 12.19 -27.43 25.28
CA LYS A 466 12.61 -28.09 26.53
C LYS A 466 11.41 -28.61 27.31
N PRO A 467 11.49 -29.83 27.90
CA PRO A 467 10.46 -30.36 28.79
C PRO A 467 10.16 -29.39 29.94
N ALA A 468 8.89 -29.28 30.33
CA ALA A 468 8.39 -28.30 31.31
C ALA A 468 9.17 -28.29 32.68
N ARG A 469 9.85 -29.38 33.01
CA ARG A 469 10.66 -29.50 34.25
C ARG A 469 11.94 -28.66 34.24
N LEU A 470 12.43 -28.18 33.08
CA LEU A 470 13.66 -27.40 32.94
C LEU A 470 13.41 -25.87 32.79
N ARG A 471 12.14 -25.46 32.68
CA ARG A 471 11.79 -24.04 32.47
C ARG A 471 11.90 -23.18 33.75
N HIS A 472 11.98 -23.77 34.94
CA HIS A 472 11.96 -23.06 36.23
C HIS A 472 13.35 -22.81 36.84
N GLY A 473 14.43 -23.18 36.18
CA GLY A 473 15.80 -23.13 36.72
C GLY A 473 16.69 -21.94 36.30
N ILE A 474 16.20 -21.01 35.50
CA ILE A 474 17.01 -19.86 35.04
C ILE A 474 16.23 -18.57 35.32
N ARG A 475 16.11 -18.24 36.59
CA ARG A 475 15.85 -16.86 37.04
C ARG A 475 16.95 -16.55 38.06
N THR A 476 18.04 -16.03 37.62
CA THR A 476 18.97 -15.18 38.40
C THR A 476 19.57 -14.15 37.47
#